data_2e07ab0817e157a558dd8a1e2cb4db4f
#
_entry.id   2e07ab0817e157a558dd8a1e2cb4db4f
#
_cell.length_a   1.000
_cell.length_b   1.000
_cell.length_c   1.000
_cell.angle_alpha   90.00
_cell.angle_beta   90.00
_cell.angle_gamma   90.00
#
_symmetry.space_group_name_H-M   'P 1'
#
loop_
_entity.id
_entity.type
_entity.pdbx_description
1 polymer ?
#
loop_
_entity_poly.entity_id
_entity_poly.type
_entity_poly.pdbx_seq_one_letter_code
_entity_poly.pdbx_strand_id
1 'polypeptide(L)'
;MHDLGRNEDRPRGTYSFPFEFHHIDHTHPRYVMSYHWHVEYEIIRILKGKLTVTLDEKSFVANENDVIFIHSGILHSGIPEDCVYQCIVF
;
A
#
# COMPACT_ATOMS: atom_id res chain seq x y z
N MET A 1 8.42 -13.78 -11.81
CA MET A 1 8.19 -12.71 -12.15
C MET A 1 6.82 -12.10 -11.88
N HIS A 2 6.25 -11.38 -12.69
CA HIS A 2 5.21 -10.42 -12.28
C HIS A 2 3.83 -10.78 -12.75
N ASP A 3 3.53 -12.05 -12.88
CA ASP A 3 2.29 -12.48 -13.52
C ASP A 3 1.06 -12.18 -12.67
N LEU A 4 1.21 -12.18 -11.34
CA LEU A 4 0.11 -11.97 -10.42
C LEU A 4 0.01 -10.53 -9.97
N GLY A 5 0.89 -9.67 -10.46
CA GLY A 5 0.92 -8.29 -10.08
C GLY A 5 2.03 -7.60 -10.81
N ARG A 6 2.30 -6.40 -10.39
CA ARG A 6 3.26 -5.55 -11.04
C ARG A 6 4.42 -5.26 -10.10
N ASN A 7 5.64 -5.34 -10.61
CA ASN A 7 6.81 -4.93 -9.86
C ASN A 7 7.00 -3.41 -10.02
N GLU A 8 6.98 -2.70 -8.92
CA GLU A 8 7.24 -1.26 -8.91
C GLU A 8 8.73 -1.04 -8.67
N ASP A 9 9.52 -1.46 -9.60
CA ASP A 9 10.97 -1.41 -9.50
C ASP A 9 11.51 -0.09 -10.03
N ARG A 10 11.33 0.96 -9.26
CA ARG A 10 11.83 2.29 -9.60
C ARG A 10 12.32 3.00 -8.33
N PRO A 11 13.21 3.98 -8.50
CA PRO A 11 13.71 4.73 -7.33
C PRO A 11 12.60 5.42 -6.56
N ARG A 12 12.76 5.51 -5.26
CA ARG A 12 11.83 6.18 -4.35
C ARG A 12 12.52 7.37 -3.71
N GLY A 13 11.85 8.55 -3.74
CA GLY A 13 12.39 9.74 -3.14
C GLY A 13 13.66 10.22 -3.82
N THR A 14 14.59 10.66 -3.03
CA THR A 14 15.88 11.15 -3.49
C THR A 14 16.99 10.34 -2.84
N TYR A 15 18.25 10.63 -3.21
CA TYR A 15 19.39 9.98 -2.57
C TYR A 15 19.44 10.25 -1.07
N SER A 16 18.96 11.44 -0.64
CA SER A 16 18.96 11.79 0.78
C SER A 16 17.81 11.17 1.54
N PHE A 17 16.69 10.94 0.82
CA PHE A 17 15.47 10.38 1.40
C PHE A 17 14.94 9.30 0.48
N PRO A 18 15.42 8.06 0.62
CA PRO A 18 15.01 6.97 -0.26
C PRO A 18 13.64 6.40 0.15
N PHE A 19 12.64 7.25 0.32
CA PHE A 19 11.28 6.83 0.63
C PHE A 19 10.28 7.78 -0.02
N GLU A 20 9.04 7.33 -0.17
CA GLU A 20 7.92 8.11 -0.68
C GLU A 20 6.79 8.11 0.32
N PHE A 21 6.11 9.23 0.43
CA PHE A 21 4.93 9.38 1.26
C PHE A 21 3.73 9.69 0.35
N HIS A 22 2.63 8.98 0.57
CA HIS A 22 1.40 9.19 -0.17
C HIS A 22 0.24 9.39 0.78
N HIS A 23 -0.60 10.38 0.48
CA HIS A 23 -1.88 10.58 1.15
C HIS A 23 -2.97 10.25 0.13
N ILE A 24 -3.80 9.27 0.43
CA ILE A 24 -4.69 8.68 -0.56
C ILE A 24 -6.13 8.77 -0.08
N ASP A 25 -6.97 9.42 -0.90
CA ASP A 25 -8.41 9.46 -0.71
C ASP A 25 -9.08 9.00 -2.01
N HIS A 26 -10.41 9.08 -2.06
CA HIS A 26 -11.17 8.55 -3.21
C HIS A 26 -10.84 9.24 -4.54
N THR A 27 -10.17 10.37 -4.53
CA THR A 27 -9.77 11.07 -5.76
C THR A 27 -8.40 10.63 -6.28
N HIS A 28 -7.66 9.86 -5.47
CA HIS A 28 -6.32 9.45 -5.85
C HIS A 28 -6.39 8.31 -6.86
N PRO A 29 -5.56 8.32 -7.92
CA PRO A 29 -5.59 7.26 -8.93
C PRO A 29 -5.26 5.88 -8.37
N ARG A 30 -4.60 5.80 -7.22
CA ARG A 30 -4.27 4.54 -6.56
C ARG A 30 -5.20 4.22 -5.39
N TYR A 31 -6.38 4.82 -5.36
CA TYR A 31 -7.34 4.59 -4.28
C TYR A 31 -7.65 3.11 -4.11
N VAL A 32 -7.98 2.43 -5.19
CA VAL A 32 -8.07 0.97 -5.19
C VAL A 32 -6.67 0.45 -5.50
N MET A 33 -6.12 -0.29 -4.56
CA MET A 33 -4.77 -0.81 -4.68
C MET A 33 -4.85 -2.20 -5.32
N SER A 34 -4.52 -2.28 -6.61
CA SER A 34 -4.50 -3.56 -7.31
C SER A 34 -3.36 -4.44 -6.80
N TYR A 35 -3.45 -5.74 -7.07
CA TYR A 35 -2.39 -6.67 -6.71
C TYR A 35 -1.07 -6.24 -7.33
N HIS A 36 -0.05 -6.09 -6.49
CA HIS A 36 1.29 -5.77 -6.94
C HIS A 36 2.30 -6.14 -5.85
N TRP A 37 3.58 -6.13 -6.21
CA TRP A 37 4.65 -6.28 -5.24
C TRP A 37 5.80 -5.34 -5.63
N HIS A 38 6.66 -5.06 -4.67
CA HIS A 38 7.83 -4.23 -4.90
C HIS A 38 8.92 -4.63 -3.91
N VAL A 39 10.14 -4.17 -4.18
CA VAL A 39 11.28 -4.53 -3.32
C VAL A 39 11.33 -3.70 -2.04
N GLU A 40 10.61 -2.60 -2.00
CA GLU A 40 10.57 -1.75 -0.81
C GLU A 40 9.61 -2.30 0.23
N TYR A 41 9.76 -1.80 1.46
CA TYR A 41 8.78 -2.00 2.51
C TYR A 41 7.69 -0.93 2.40
N GLU A 42 6.55 -1.20 3.01
CA GLU A 42 5.47 -0.24 3.03
C GLU A 42 4.79 -0.22 4.40
N ILE A 43 4.45 0.98 4.87
CA ILE A 43 3.63 1.16 6.07
C ILE A 43 2.38 1.90 5.64
N ILE A 44 1.21 1.34 5.97
CA ILE A 44 -0.09 1.95 5.67
C ILE A 44 -0.76 2.31 6.99
N ARG A 45 -1.27 3.53 7.08
CA ARG A 45 -2.06 3.99 8.22
C ARG A 45 -3.43 4.39 7.73
N ILE A 46 -4.47 3.85 8.37
CA ILE A 46 -5.85 4.17 8.04
C ILE A 46 -6.28 5.39 8.86
N LEU A 47 -6.63 6.48 8.18
CA LEU A 47 -7.08 7.70 8.84
C LEU A 47 -8.59 7.72 8.98
N LYS A 48 -9.32 7.14 8.02
CA LYS A 48 -10.78 7.14 8.01
C LYS A 48 -11.26 5.95 7.22
N GLY A 49 -12.40 5.38 7.64
CA GLY A 49 -13.05 4.31 6.90
C GLY A 49 -12.36 2.96 7.07
N LYS A 50 -12.40 2.16 6.03
CA LYS A 50 -11.90 0.79 6.06
C LYS A 50 -11.12 0.48 4.80
N LEU A 51 -10.11 -0.36 4.94
CA LEU A 51 -9.35 -0.88 3.81
C LEU A 51 -9.27 -2.39 3.97
N THR A 52 -9.84 -3.12 3.02
CA THR A 52 -9.67 -4.58 2.99
C THR A 52 -8.34 -4.87 2.34
N VAL A 53 -7.42 -5.41 3.11
CA VAL A 53 -6.04 -5.66 2.70
C VAL A 53 -5.86 -7.15 2.47
N THR A 54 -5.25 -7.50 1.35
CA THR A 54 -4.87 -8.88 1.07
C THR A 54 -3.34 -8.93 0.98
N LEU A 55 -2.74 -9.78 1.81
CA LEU A 55 -1.30 -10.02 1.82
C LEU A 55 -1.10 -11.48 1.42
N ASP A 56 -0.49 -11.70 0.25
CA ASP A 56 -0.39 -13.01 -0.36
C ASP A 56 -1.80 -13.62 -0.50
N GLU A 57 -2.15 -14.60 0.34
CA GLU A 57 -3.46 -15.26 0.25
C GLU A 57 -4.36 -14.95 1.44
N LYS A 58 -3.94 -14.06 2.32
CA LYS A 58 -4.71 -13.73 3.53
C LYS A 58 -5.29 -12.34 3.43
N SER A 59 -6.57 -12.22 3.74
CA SER A 59 -7.28 -10.95 3.73
C SER A 59 -7.76 -10.58 5.12
N PHE A 60 -7.74 -9.29 5.40
CA PHE A 60 -8.29 -8.75 6.64
C PHE A 60 -8.76 -7.32 6.39
N VAL A 61 -9.58 -6.82 7.32
CA VAL A 61 -10.08 -5.45 7.24
C VAL A 61 -9.29 -4.59 8.22
N ALA A 62 -8.67 -3.54 7.68
CA ALA A 62 -8.00 -2.54 8.48
C ALA A 62 -8.98 -1.39 8.73
N ASN A 63 -9.10 -0.98 9.95
CA ASN A 63 -10.03 0.05 10.38
C ASN A 63 -9.29 1.33 10.73
N GLU A 64 -10.06 2.38 11.02
CA GLU A 64 -9.50 3.66 11.40
C GLU A 64 -8.47 3.51 12.51
N ASN A 65 -7.33 4.15 12.35
CA ASN A 65 -6.17 4.13 13.24
C ASN A 65 -5.33 2.85 13.19
N ASP A 66 -5.71 1.87 12.40
CA ASP A 66 -4.86 0.70 12.19
C ASP A 66 -3.62 1.07 11.38
N VAL A 67 -2.53 0.38 11.68
CA VAL A 67 -1.27 0.52 10.94
C VAL A 67 -0.88 -0.87 10.45
N ILE A 68 -0.60 -0.96 9.16
CA ILE A 68 -0.21 -2.22 8.51
C ILE A 68 1.23 -2.08 8.02
N PHE A 69 2.06 -3.06 8.34
CA PHE A 69 3.42 -3.14 7.82
C PHE A 69 3.49 -4.23 6.77
N ILE A 70 3.95 -3.88 5.58
CA ILE A 70 4.07 -4.81 4.46
C ILE A 70 5.55 -5.01 4.16
N HIS A 71 5.99 -6.25 4.30
CA HIS A 71 7.38 -6.61 4.03
C HIS A 71 7.70 -6.50 2.54
N SER A 72 8.96 -6.29 2.26
CA SER A 72 9.49 -6.30 0.90
C SER A 72 9.09 -7.60 0.18
N GLY A 73 8.65 -7.46 -1.05
CA GLY A 73 8.36 -8.61 -1.90
C GLY A 73 7.01 -9.28 -1.70
N ILE A 74 6.20 -8.82 -0.74
CA ILE A 74 4.88 -9.41 -0.52
C ILE A 74 3.89 -8.89 -1.55
N LEU A 75 3.21 -9.82 -2.20
CA LEU A 75 2.10 -9.49 -3.11
C LEU A 75 0.93 -8.99 -2.28
N HIS A 76 0.44 -7.80 -2.56
CA HIS A 76 -0.62 -7.21 -1.75
C HIS A 76 -1.59 -6.40 -2.59
N SER A 77 -2.78 -6.21 -2.04
CA SER A 77 -3.81 -5.36 -2.64
C SER A 77 -4.63 -4.73 -1.53
N GLY A 78 -5.40 -3.71 -1.88
CA GLY A 78 -6.28 -3.04 -0.94
C GLY A 78 -7.54 -2.54 -1.63
N ILE A 79 -8.68 -2.81 -1.01
CA ILE A 79 -9.99 -2.36 -1.49
C ILE A 79 -10.56 -1.43 -0.43
N PRO A 80 -10.67 -0.13 -0.73
CA PRO A 80 -11.14 0.86 0.24
C PRO A 80 -12.66 0.96 0.28
N GLU A 81 -13.16 1.40 1.44
CA GLU A 81 -14.57 1.70 1.65
C GLU A 81 -14.63 2.99 2.46
N ASP A 82 -14.97 4.09 1.80
CA ASP A 82 -14.98 5.43 2.39
C ASP A 82 -13.67 5.70 3.15
N CYS A 83 -12.57 5.32 2.55
CA CYS A 83 -11.29 5.24 3.22
C CYS A 83 -10.40 6.43 2.87
N VAL A 84 -9.66 6.90 3.86
CA VAL A 84 -8.53 7.80 3.66
C VAL A 84 -7.35 7.15 4.35
N TYR A 85 -6.25 6.97 3.64
CA TYR A 85 -5.10 6.31 4.22
C TYR A 85 -3.80 6.95 3.71
N GLN A 86 -2.74 6.70 4.45
CA GLN A 86 -1.41 7.20 4.13
C GLN A 86 -0.48 6.01 3.97
N CYS A 87 0.46 6.13 3.05
CA CYS A 87 1.46 5.10 2.80
C CYS A 87 2.85 5.70 2.83
N ILE A 88 3.77 4.99 3.46
CA ILE A 88 5.20 5.30 3.37
C ILE A 88 5.87 4.08 2.75
N VAL A 89 6.57 4.31 1.64
CA VAL A 89 7.29 3.25 0.92
C VAL A 89 8.78 3.55 1.04
N PHE A 90 9.55 2.56 1.48
CA PHE A 90 10.98 2.78 1.73
C PHE A 90 11.83 1.54 1.54
#